data_b0d7c88e164cb00eb781aca215651b02
#
_entry.id   b0d7c88e164cb00eb781aca215651b02
#
_cell.length_a   1.000
_cell.length_b   1.000
_cell.length_c   1.000
_cell.angle_alpha   90.00
_cell.angle_beta   90.00
_cell.angle_gamma   90.00
#
_symmetry.space_group_name_H-M   'P 1'
#
loop_
_entity.id
_entity.type
_entity.pdbx_description
1 polymer ?
#
loop_
_entity_poly.entity_id
_entity_poly.type
_entity_poly.pdbx_seq_one_letter_code
_entity_poly.pdbx_strand_id
1 'polypeptide(L)'
;VLYNTYVAHGRSSGAEYARQFSNNPRSNKSSLGFYVTGDTYDGEHGYSLHLDGEEKGINDNAFRRAIVMHCADYVNEKYIKSNGYIGRSLGCPAIPEKIYKPIINEIKDGSCLFIYSPNQYYLSHSRFLRQAS
;
A
#
# COMPACT_ATOMS: atom_id res chain seq x y z
N VAL A 1 15.94 5.70 -10.15
CA VAL A 1 15.34 5.06 -8.96
C VAL A 1 15.95 5.69 -7.72
N LEU A 2 15.12 6.34 -6.90
CA LEU A 2 15.55 6.94 -5.63
C LEU A 2 15.58 5.92 -4.50
N TYR A 3 14.55 5.08 -4.43
CA TYR A 3 14.42 4.07 -3.38
C TYR A 3 13.96 2.75 -3.98
N ASN A 4 14.53 1.67 -3.50
CA ASN A 4 14.10 0.31 -3.80
C ASN A 4 14.11 -0.47 -2.48
N THR A 5 12.92 -0.75 -1.92
CA THR A 5 12.81 -1.29 -0.57
C THR A 5 11.58 -2.18 -0.42
N TYR A 6 11.49 -2.83 0.72
CA TYR A 6 10.32 -3.65 1.06
C TYR A 6 9.09 -2.79 1.34
N VAL A 7 7.92 -3.32 0.98
CA VAL A 7 6.62 -2.75 1.36
C VAL A 7 5.74 -3.89 1.84
N ALA A 8 5.22 -3.79 3.05
CA ALA A 8 4.31 -4.79 3.58
C ALA A 8 2.89 -4.58 3.05
N HIS A 9 2.23 -5.67 2.72
CA HIS A 9 0.82 -5.68 2.32
C HIS A 9 -0.07 -6.11 3.48
N GLY A 10 -1.40 -6.09 3.26
CA GLY A 10 -2.39 -6.48 4.25
C GLY A 10 -2.31 -7.96 4.61
N ARG A 11 -2.53 -8.27 5.89
CA ARG A 11 -2.39 -9.65 6.41
C ARG A 11 -3.33 -10.65 5.74
N SER A 12 -4.50 -10.22 5.32
CA SER A 12 -5.46 -11.10 4.64
C SER A 12 -5.27 -11.17 3.14
N SER A 13 -4.29 -10.43 2.58
CA SER A 13 -3.89 -10.56 1.17
C SER A 13 -3.02 -11.78 0.93
N GLY A 14 -2.31 -12.27 1.92
CA GLY A 14 -1.46 -13.45 1.82
C GLY A 14 -0.30 -13.42 2.79
N ALA A 15 0.40 -14.53 2.93
CA ALA A 15 1.59 -14.62 3.79
C ALA A 15 2.80 -13.99 3.11
N GLU A 16 3.64 -14.78 2.48
CA GLU A 16 4.81 -14.26 1.76
C GLU A 16 4.40 -13.49 0.50
N TYR A 17 3.44 -14.01 -0.24
CA TYR A 17 2.96 -13.41 -1.49
C TYR A 17 1.52 -12.92 -1.34
N ALA A 18 1.28 -11.68 -1.73
CA ALA A 18 -0.07 -11.14 -1.78
C ALA A 18 -0.81 -11.67 -3.03
N ARG A 19 -1.95 -12.30 -2.81
CA ARG A 19 -2.75 -12.92 -3.88
C ARG A 19 -4.22 -12.54 -3.84
N GLN A 20 -4.69 -12.00 -2.73
CA GLN A 20 -6.08 -11.59 -2.55
C GLN A 20 -6.14 -10.11 -2.21
N PHE A 21 -7.07 -9.41 -2.84
CA PHE A 21 -7.21 -7.96 -2.71
C PHE A 21 -8.67 -7.60 -2.52
N SER A 22 -8.95 -6.47 -1.88
CA SER A 22 -10.33 -6.06 -1.60
C SER A 22 -10.43 -4.56 -1.38
N ASN A 23 -11.56 -3.99 -1.79
CA ASN A 23 -11.97 -2.62 -1.50
C ASN A 23 -12.91 -2.54 -0.29
N ASN A 24 -13.20 -3.66 0.35
CA ASN A 24 -14.18 -3.73 1.43
C ASN A 24 -13.59 -3.30 2.78
N PRO A 25 -14.35 -2.52 3.58
CA PRO A 25 -13.93 -2.20 4.93
C PRO A 25 -13.66 -3.45 5.76
N ARG A 26 -12.66 -3.37 6.62
CA ARG A 26 -12.28 -4.46 7.54
C ARG A 26 -11.88 -5.77 6.89
N SER A 27 -11.60 -5.77 5.59
CA SER A 27 -11.09 -6.96 4.89
C SER A 27 -9.67 -7.33 5.33
N ASN A 28 -8.90 -6.37 5.83
CA ASN A 28 -7.46 -6.47 6.12
C ASN A 28 -6.64 -6.88 4.89
N LYS A 29 -7.17 -6.59 3.71
CA LYS A 29 -6.51 -6.82 2.42
C LYS A 29 -6.04 -5.51 1.83
N SER A 30 -4.96 -5.56 1.08
CA SER A 30 -4.54 -4.46 0.24
C SER A 30 -5.54 -4.24 -0.89
N SER A 31 -5.61 -3.02 -1.41
CA SER A 31 -6.36 -2.70 -2.63
C SER A 31 -5.36 -2.35 -3.72
N LEU A 32 -5.50 -2.97 -4.87
CA LEU A 32 -4.65 -2.70 -6.03
C LEU A 32 -5.07 -1.40 -6.71
N GLY A 33 -4.21 -0.92 -7.62
CA GLY A 33 -4.53 0.15 -8.53
C GLY A 33 -3.78 1.44 -8.29
N PHE A 34 -4.26 2.48 -8.96
CA PHE A 34 -3.66 3.80 -8.94
C PHE A 34 -4.23 4.67 -7.82
N TYR A 35 -3.34 5.37 -7.17
CA TYR A 35 -3.63 6.33 -6.11
C TYR A 35 -2.97 7.66 -6.43
N VAL A 36 -3.55 8.74 -5.94
CA VAL A 36 -2.87 10.03 -5.84
C VAL A 36 -2.53 10.26 -4.38
N THR A 37 -1.28 10.62 -4.10
CA THR A 37 -0.85 10.91 -2.73
C THR A 37 -1.41 12.25 -2.27
N GLY A 38 -1.83 12.30 -1.03
CA GLY A 38 -2.32 13.52 -0.39
C GLY A 38 -1.30 14.14 0.53
N ASP A 39 -1.81 14.82 1.55
CA ASP A 39 -1.00 15.44 2.59
C ASP A 39 -0.50 14.42 3.62
N THR A 40 0.36 14.89 4.49
CA THR A 40 0.90 14.11 5.60
C THR A 40 0.19 14.48 6.90
N TYR A 41 0.25 13.58 7.87
CA TYR A 41 -0.27 13.81 9.21
C TYR A 41 0.47 12.93 10.22
N ASP A 42 0.39 13.27 11.49
CA ASP A 42 0.89 12.44 12.57
C ASP A 42 -0.26 11.63 13.15
N GLY A 43 -0.27 10.35 12.86
CA GLY A 43 -1.34 9.43 13.26
C GLY A 43 -0.86 8.38 14.25
N GLU A 44 -1.63 7.32 14.38
CA GLU A 44 -1.36 6.18 15.27
C GLU A 44 0.00 5.54 14.99
N HIS A 45 0.41 5.51 13.72
CA HIS A 45 1.70 4.94 13.29
C HIS A 45 2.78 6.00 13.04
N GLY A 46 2.60 7.20 13.59
CA GLY A 46 3.52 8.32 13.41
C GLY A 46 3.27 9.08 12.10
N TYR A 47 4.32 9.60 11.50
CA TYR A 47 4.26 10.38 10.27
C TYR A 47 3.76 9.52 9.11
N SER A 48 2.61 9.85 8.59
CA SER A 48 1.86 9.05 7.63
C SER A 48 1.41 9.87 6.43
N LEU A 49 1.08 9.20 5.33
CA LEU A 49 0.70 9.82 4.07
C LEU A 49 -0.70 9.37 3.66
N HIS A 50 -1.61 10.32 3.46
CA HIS A 50 -2.92 10.04 2.91
C HIS A 50 -2.84 9.55 1.46
N LEU A 51 -3.67 8.59 1.12
CA LEU A 51 -3.77 8.02 -0.22
C LEU A 51 -5.20 8.11 -0.72
N ASP A 52 -5.37 8.64 -1.94
CA ASP A 52 -6.67 8.74 -2.59
C ASP A 52 -6.74 7.75 -3.75
N GLY A 53 -7.61 6.74 -3.63
CA GLY A 53 -7.76 5.70 -4.64
C GLY A 53 -8.56 6.20 -5.83
N GLU A 54 -8.02 6.05 -7.03
CA GLU A 54 -8.55 6.61 -8.26
C GLU A 54 -9.40 5.62 -9.07
N GLU A 55 -9.56 4.39 -8.62
CA GLU A 55 -10.25 3.35 -9.38
C GLU A 55 -11.52 2.88 -8.68
N LYS A 56 -12.66 3.28 -9.23
CA LYS A 56 -14.00 2.96 -8.69
C LYS A 56 -14.20 1.45 -8.60
N GLY A 57 -14.63 0.98 -7.43
CA GLY A 57 -14.88 -0.43 -7.16
C GLY A 57 -13.62 -1.25 -6.84
N ILE A 58 -12.43 -0.66 -7.00
CA ILE A 58 -11.15 -1.34 -6.78
C ILE A 58 -10.43 -0.78 -5.55
N ASN A 59 -10.29 0.55 -5.44
CA ASN A 59 -9.61 1.19 -4.33
C ASN A 59 -10.22 2.53 -3.89
N ASP A 60 -11.37 2.90 -4.42
CA ASP A 60 -12.01 4.18 -4.10
C ASP A 60 -12.51 4.30 -2.67
N ASN A 61 -12.54 3.21 -1.91
CA ASN A 61 -12.81 3.22 -0.47
C ASN A 61 -11.57 3.44 0.40
N ALA A 62 -10.40 3.68 -0.18
CA ALA A 62 -9.15 3.79 0.57
C ALA A 62 -9.23 4.82 1.70
N PHE A 63 -9.78 6.02 1.44
CA PHE A 63 -9.95 7.04 2.46
C PHE A 63 -10.87 6.58 3.60
N ARG A 64 -12.02 5.99 3.26
CA ARG A 64 -12.99 5.48 4.25
C ARG A 64 -12.41 4.34 5.08
N ARG A 65 -11.54 3.52 4.48
CA ARG A 65 -10.86 2.42 5.15
C ARG A 65 -9.64 2.86 5.95
N ALA A 66 -9.31 4.16 5.93
CA ALA A 66 -8.10 4.70 6.54
C ALA A 66 -6.81 4.03 6.00
N ILE A 67 -6.80 3.74 4.70
CA ILE A 67 -5.61 3.22 4.02
C ILE A 67 -4.65 4.38 3.78
N VAL A 68 -3.50 4.31 4.43
CA VAL A 68 -2.44 5.33 4.36
C VAL A 68 -1.08 4.65 4.25
N MET A 69 -0.07 5.35 3.76
CA MET A 69 1.29 4.85 3.85
C MET A 69 1.87 5.22 5.21
N HIS A 70 2.42 4.24 5.92
CA HIS A 70 3.05 4.46 7.22
C HIS A 70 4.30 3.58 7.38
N CYS A 71 5.11 3.85 8.39
CA CYS A 71 6.23 2.98 8.73
C CYS A 71 5.79 1.84 9.65
N ALA A 72 6.60 0.80 9.69
CA ALA A 72 6.39 -0.30 10.62
C ALA A 72 7.72 -0.98 10.98
N ASP A 73 7.81 -1.43 12.23
CA ASP A 73 8.99 -2.12 12.76
C ASP A 73 9.12 -3.56 12.25
N TYR A 74 8.09 -4.07 11.58
CA TYR A 74 8.09 -5.41 10.99
C TYR A 74 8.50 -5.41 9.49
N VAL A 75 9.01 -4.30 8.96
CA VAL A 75 9.45 -4.16 7.56
C VAL A 75 10.95 -3.92 7.53
N ASN A 76 11.73 -4.99 7.72
CA ASN A 76 13.20 -4.95 7.67
C ASN A 76 13.78 -6.35 7.58
N GLU A 77 15.08 -6.43 7.28
CA GLU A 77 15.78 -7.71 7.15
C GLU A 77 15.91 -8.47 8.47
N LYS A 78 16.02 -7.77 9.60
CA LYS A 78 16.07 -8.39 10.93
C LYS A 78 14.78 -9.18 11.20
N TYR A 79 13.64 -8.62 10.84
CA TYR A 79 12.36 -9.28 10.97
C TYR A 79 12.28 -10.52 10.05
N ILE A 80 12.77 -10.41 8.81
CA ILE A 80 12.84 -11.54 7.88
C ILE A 80 13.69 -12.68 8.45
N LYS A 81 14.85 -12.37 9.00
CA LYS A 81 15.74 -13.39 9.61
C LYS A 81 15.06 -14.14 10.74
N SER A 82 14.23 -13.46 11.53
CA SER A 82 13.55 -14.07 12.69
C SER A 82 12.26 -14.79 12.31
N ASN A 83 11.57 -14.37 11.25
CA ASN A 83 10.20 -14.82 10.92
C ASN A 83 10.06 -15.45 9.54
N GLY A 84 11.06 -15.35 8.67
CA GLY A 84 11.05 -15.89 7.32
C GLY A 84 10.52 -14.93 6.24
N TYR A 85 9.79 -13.87 6.62
CA TYR A 85 9.27 -12.83 5.72
C TYR A 85 8.97 -11.57 6.54
N ILE A 86 8.76 -10.44 5.86
CA ILE A 86 8.35 -9.20 6.55
C ILE A 86 6.95 -9.36 7.14
N GLY A 87 6.61 -8.50 8.11
CA GLY A 87 5.28 -8.52 8.72
C GLY A 87 4.18 -8.06 7.77
N ARG A 88 2.97 -7.97 8.30
CA ARG A 88 1.77 -7.61 7.53
C ARG A 88 0.99 -6.52 8.24
N SER A 89 0.37 -5.64 7.44
CA SER A 89 -0.50 -4.57 7.93
C SER A 89 -1.98 -4.99 7.95
N LEU A 90 -2.86 -4.05 8.21
CA LEU A 90 -4.31 -4.23 8.08
C LEU A 90 -4.84 -3.73 6.72
N GLY A 91 -3.96 -3.62 5.73
CA GLY A 91 -4.27 -3.17 4.38
C GLY A 91 -3.44 -1.99 3.90
N CYS A 92 -2.87 -1.21 4.79
CA CYS A 92 -2.00 -0.07 4.46
C CYS A 92 -0.67 -0.54 3.87
N PRO A 93 -0.11 0.16 2.87
CA PRO A 93 1.28 -0.08 2.48
C PRO A 93 2.21 0.43 3.59
N ALA A 94 2.96 -0.49 4.20
CA ALA A 94 3.87 -0.18 5.29
C ALA A 94 5.33 -0.31 4.84
N ILE A 95 6.13 0.71 5.14
CA ILE A 95 7.52 0.84 4.68
C ILE A 95 8.49 0.86 5.87
N PRO A 96 9.81 0.63 5.63
CA PRO A 96 10.79 0.57 6.70
C PRO A 96 10.92 1.87 7.50
N GLU A 97 11.07 1.74 8.82
CA GLU A 97 11.26 2.89 9.71
C GLU A 97 12.50 3.74 9.40
N LYS A 98 13.53 3.12 8.85
CA LYS A 98 14.79 3.83 8.55
C LYS A 98 14.66 4.86 7.45
N ILE A 99 13.71 4.69 6.52
CA ILE A 99 13.62 5.50 5.30
C ILE A 99 12.25 6.07 5.02
N TYR A 100 11.28 5.89 5.91
CA TYR A 100 9.90 6.32 5.63
C TYR A 100 9.73 7.83 5.48
N LYS A 101 10.42 8.64 6.31
CA LYS A 101 10.30 10.10 6.22
C LYS A 101 10.79 10.65 4.89
N PRO A 102 12.01 10.31 4.41
CA PRO A 102 12.43 10.79 3.10
C PRO A 102 11.58 10.28 1.95
N ILE A 103 11.07 9.04 2.02
CA ILE A 103 10.17 8.52 0.98
C ILE A 103 8.87 9.31 0.96
N ILE A 104 8.21 9.47 2.11
CA ILE A 104 6.94 10.21 2.20
C ILE A 104 7.13 11.65 1.75
N ASN A 105 8.20 12.32 2.18
CA ASN A 105 8.46 13.70 1.79
C ASN A 105 8.69 13.85 0.28
N GLU A 106 9.24 12.84 -0.38
CA GLU A 106 9.45 12.86 -1.82
C GLU A 106 8.16 12.72 -2.61
N ILE A 107 7.23 11.88 -2.14
CA ILE A 107 6.04 11.52 -2.91
C ILE A 107 4.73 12.18 -2.45
N LYS A 108 4.74 12.94 -1.36
CA LYS A 108 3.52 13.60 -0.85
C LYS A 108 2.96 14.64 -1.85
N ASP A 109 1.70 15.00 -1.67
CA ASP A 109 1.03 16.11 -2.34
C ASP A 109 0.96 15.99 -3.87
N GLY A 110 0.41 14.86 -4.35
CA GLY A 110 0.02 14.76 -5.75
C GLY A 110 0.86 13.84 -6.62
N SER A 111 1.62 12.93 -6.05
CA SER A 111 2.31 11.89 -6.81
C SER A 111 1.39 10.73 -7.14
N CYS A 112 1.68 10.04 -8.23
CA CYS A 112 1.03 8.78 -8.60
C CYS A 112 1.68 7.62 -7.84
N LEU A 113 0.87 6.86 -7.11
CA LEU A 113 1.29 5.59 -6.49
C LEU A 113 0.54 4.45 -7.15
N PHE A 114 1.26 3.43 -7.59
CA PHE A 114 0.65 2.26 -8.23
C PHE A 114 0.92 1.01 -7.39
N ILE A 115 -0.14 0.43 -6.82
CA ILE A 115 -0.08 -0.83 -6.09
C ILE A 115 -0.49 -1.94 -7.04
N TYR A 116 0.44 -2.82 -7.39
CA TYR A 116 0.25 -3.78 -8.47
C TYR A 116 0.52 -5.22 -8.04
N SER A 117 -0.31 -6.11 -8.57
CA SER A 117 -0.10 -7.55 -8.61
C SER A 117 -0.81 -8.08 -9.86
N PRO A 118 -0.32 -9.14 -10.52
CA PRO A 118 -0.97 -9.70 -11.71
C PRO A 118 -2.25 -10.48 -11.34
N ASN A 119 -3.19 -9.79 -10.72
CA ASN A 119 -4.48 -10.33 -10.31
C ASN A 119 -5.47 -10.26 -11.47
N GLN A 120 -6.12 -11.37 -11.81
CA GLN A 120 -7.00 -11.45 -12.98
C GLN A 120 -8.20 -10.52 -12.89
N TYR A 121 -8.80 -10.39 -11.71
CA TYR A 121 -9.92 -9.46 -11.52
C TYR A 121 -9.47 -8.03 -11.79
N TYR A 122 -8.35 -7.61 -11.21
CA TYR A 122 -7.81 -6.26 -11.40
C TYR A 122 -7.50 -6.00 -12.88
N LEU A 123 -6.77 -6.91 -13.52
CA LEU A 123 -6.38 -6.72 -14.92
C LEU A 123 -7.58 -6.59 -15.86
N SER A 124 -8.68 -7.30 -15.58
CA SER A 124 -9.88 -7.26 -16.41
C SER A 124 -10.83 -6.12 -16.06
N HIS A 125 -10.74 -5.51 -14.85
CA HIS A 125 -11.67 -4.49 -14.39
C HIS A 125 -11.07 -3.08 -14.31
N SER A 126 -9.74 -2.94 -14.33
CA SER A 126 -9.10 -1.62 -14.29
C SER A 126 -9.36 -0.84 -15.57
N ARG A 127 -10.01 0.30 -15.45
CA ARG A 127 -10.25 1.20 -16.58
C ARG A 127 -8.96 1.79 -17.12
N PHE A 128 -8.00 2.10 -16.25
CA PHE A 128 -6.70 2.66 -16.65
C PHE A 128 -5.91 1.65 -17.49
N LEU A 129 -5.84 0.39 -17.06
CA LEU A 129 -5.09 -0.63 -17.80
C LEU A 129 -5.76 -1.00 -19.11
N ARG A 130 -7.10 -1.03 -19.17
CA ARG A 130 -7.82 -1.31 -20.40
C ARG A 130 -7.68 -0.20 -21.45
N GLN A 131 -7.57 1.06 -21.00
CA GLN A 131 -7.36 2.19 -21.89
C GLN A 131 -5.93 2.27 -22.42
N ALA A 132 -4.97 1.71 -21.70
CA ALA A 132 -3.56 1.70 -22.07
C ALA A 132 -3.19 0.59 -23.07
N SER A 133 -4.05 -0.42 -23.26
CA SER A 133 -3.79 -1.57 -24.11
C SER A 133 -4.31 -1.42 -25.54
#